data_8d0f114c0d6d5155b0d093c8688119da
#
_entry.id   8d0f114c0d6d5155b0d093c8688119da
#
_cell.length_a   1.000
_cell.length_b   1.000
_cell.length_c   1.000
_cell.angle_alpha   90.00
_cell.angle_beta   90.00
_cell.angle_gamma   90.00
#
_symmetry.space_group_name_H-M   'P 1'
#
loop_
_entity.id
_entity.type
_entity.pdbx_description
1 polymer ?
#
loop_
_entity_poly.entity_id
_entity_poly.type
_entity_poly.pdbx_seq_one_letter_code
_entity_poly.pdbx_strand_id
1 'polypeptide(L)'
;MPLEKKGVKVTPEEALKALEEPAVEKTDPPQQIIDADDDDKQGSFTVTSPSGAQIRLMNQAEVDVYESISSRYQEDNLFKNISDLLELDRVVTMEVMSFRWSTWLLREVDYYGEPVNTSDLQKQIREYSKMILEVKTGLALDKKSRDANNAGTVADF
;
A
#
# COMPACT_ATOMS: atom_id res chain seq x y z
N MET A 1 -76.75 -32.14 17.92
CA MET A 1 -75.87 -31.99 19.10
C MET A 1 -74.86 -30.91 18.80
N PRO A 2 -74.94 -29.71 19.32
CA PRO A 2 -73.91 -28.71 19.13
C PRO A 2 -72.77 -28.94 20.09
N LEU A 3 -71.54 -28.96 19.57
CA LEU A 3 -70.30 -29.03 20.34
C LEU A 3 -70.00 -27.66 20.98
N GLU A 4 -70.10 -27.59 22.29
CA GLU A 4 -69.68 -26.42 23.07
C GLU A 4 -68.17 -26.20 22.95
N LYS A 5 -67.78 -25.12 22.34
CA LYS A 5 -66.40 -24.63 22.42
C LYS A 5 -66.19 -23.99 23.80
N LYS A 6 -65.47 -24.70 24.68
CA LYS A 6 -64.99 -24.12 25.92
C LYS A 6 -63.93 -23.05 25.59
N GLY A 7 -64.33 -21.81 25.67
CA GLY A 7 -63.40 -20.69 25.61
C GLY A 7 -62.52 -20.67 26.87
N VAL A 8 -61.22 -20.88 26.66
CA VAL A 8 -60.24 -20.69 27.74
C VAL A 8 -60.14 -19.18 27.98
N LYS A 9 -60.65 -18.72 29.11
CA LYS A 9 -60.49 -17.32 29.58
C LYS A 9 -59.06 -17.24 30.11
N VAL A 10 -58.17 -16.65 29.36
CA VAL A 10 -56.84 -16.23 29.85
C VAL A 10 -57.07 -14.99 30.71
N THR A 11 -56.66 -15.04 31.96
CA THR A 11 -56.78 -13.93 32.89
C THR A 11 -55.75 -12.84 32.53
N PRO A 12 -56.07 -11.54 32.82
CA PRO A 12 -55.15 -10.44 32.50
C PRO A 12 -53.75 -10.58 33.16
N GLU A 13 -53.67 -11.32 34.30
CA GLU A 13 -52.41 -11.57 34.97
C GLU A 13 -51.48 -12.57 34.25
N GLU A 14 -52.07 -13.54 33.53
CA GLU A 14 -51.30 -14.47 32.72
C GLU A 14 -50.76 -13.81 31.43
N ALA A 15 -51.48 -12.81 30.91
CA ALA A 15 -51.03 -12.01 29.77
C ALA A 15 -49.85 -11.07 30.15
N LEU A 16 -49.82 -10.57 31.38
CA LEU A 16 -48.73 -9.74 31.91
C LEU A 16 -47.44 -10.55 32.20
N LYS A 17 -47.57 -11.79 32.63
CA LYS A 17 -46.42 -12.69 32.81
C LYS A 17 -45.77 -13.14 31.51
N ALA A 18 -46.49 -13.15 30.44
CA ALA A 18 -45.94 -13.47 29.08
C ALA A 18 -45.15 -12.31 28.47
N LEU A 19 -45.22 -11.10 29.04
CA LEU A 19 -44.51 -9.90 28.56
C LEU A 19 -43.21 -9.61 29.38
N GLU A 20 -42.93 -10.38 30.45
CA GLU A 20 -41.60 -10.41 31.04
C GLU A 20 -40.72 -11.35 30.18
N GLU A 21 -40.35 -10.91 29.03
CA GLU A 21 -39.20 -11.49 28.36
C GLU A 21 -38.00 -11.36 29.28
N PRO A 22 -37.23 -12.46 29.53
CA PRO A 22 -35.99 -12.35 30.24
C PRO A 22 -35.13 -11.35 29.51
N ALA A 23 -34.64 -10.34 30.21
CA ALA A 23 -33.68 -9.41 29.68
C ALA A 23 -32.61 -10.21 28.91
N VAL A 24 -32.60 -10.05 27.60
CA VAL A 24 -31.48 -10.51 26.77
C VAL A 24 -30.29 -9.80 27.35
N GLU A 25 -29.48 -10.52 28.10
CA GLU A 25 -28.15 -10.09 28.45
C GLU A 25 -27.50 -9.66 27.15
N LYS A 26 -27.34 -8.34 26.99
CA LYS A 26 -26.47 -7.82 25.94
C LYS A 26 -25.09 -8.32 26.28
N THR A 27 -24.76 -9.50 25.80
CA THR A 27 -23.39 -9.91 25.61
C THR A 27 -22.82 -8.86 24.66
N ASP A 28 -22.05 -7.94 25.22
CA ASP A 28 -21.18 -7.09 24.43
C ASP A 28 -20.46 -8.00 23.44
N PRO A 29 -20.41 -7.63 22.15
CA PRO A 29 -19.62 -8.39 21.20
C PRO A 29 -18.23 -8.52 21.81
N PRO A 30 -17.59 -9.70 21.72
CA PRO A 30 -16.27 -9.87 22.29
C PRO A 30 -15.44 -8.71 21.79
N GLN A 31 -15.01 -7.84 22.71
CA GLN A 31 -13.97 -6.87 22.41
C GLN A 31 -12.82 -7.72 21.92
N GLN A 32 -12.59 -7.72 20.61
CA GLN A 32 -11.32 -8.14 20.09
C GLN A 32 -10.32 -7.25 20.80
N ILE A 33 -9.68 -7.81 21.80
CA ILE A 33 -8.44 -7.29 22.32
C ILE A 33 -7.52 -7.37 21.11
N ILE A 34 -7.40 -6.24 20.42
CA ILE A 34 -6.33 -6.04 19.46
C ILE A 34 -5.10 -6.01 20.33
N ASP A 35 -4.48 -7.18 20.52
CA ASP A 35 -3.20 -7.26 21.17
C ASP A 35 -2.28 -6.33 20.40
N ALA A 36 -1.81 -5.27 21.05
CA ALA A 36 -0.89 -4.28 20.50
C ALA A 36 0.46 -4.90 20.06
N ASP A 37 0.65 -6.19 20.32
CA ASP A 37 1.83 -6.97 19.96
C ASP A 37 1.74 -7.65 18.58
N ASP A 38 0.62 -7.55 17.85
CA ASP A 38 0.50 -8.14 16.50
C ASP A 38 1.08 -7.25 15.40
N ASP A 39 1.43 -5.99 15.70
CA ASP A 39 2.15 -5.11 14.77
C ASP A 39 3.57 -5.59 14.48
N ASP A 40 4.18 -6.38 15.35
CA ASP A 40 5.53 -6.95 15.16
C ASP A 40 5.54 -8.22 14.28
N LYS A 41 4.39 -8.80 13.96
CA LYS A 41 4.28 -10.00 13.10
C LYS A 41 3.97 -9.71 11.65
N GLN A 42 3.54 -8.52 11.30
CA GLN A 42 3.61 -8.03 9.92
C GLN A 42 5.07 -7.70 9.67
N GLY A 43 5.80 -8.62 9.01
CA GLY A 43 7.19 -8.42 8.62
C GLY A 43 7.34 -7.01 8.07
N SER A 44 8.19 -6.20 8.71
CA SER A 44 8.38 -4.82 8.27
C SER A 44 8.92 -4.86 6.84
N PHE A 45 8.13 -4.41 5.88
CA PHE A 45 8.54 -4.27 4.48
C PHE A 45 9.52 -3.10 4.38
N THR A 46 10.69 -3.28 4.97
CA THR A 46 11.74 -2.26 5.03
C THR A 46 12.95 -2.74 4.23
N VAL A 47 13.42 -1.89 3.34
CA VAL A 47 14.63 -2.13 2.55
C VAL A 47 15.70 -1.11 2.91
N THR A 48 16.97 -1.50 2.80
CA THR A 48 18.08 -0.56 2.92
C THR A 48 18.46 -0.07 1.53
N SER A 49 18.40 1.24 1.35
CA SER A 49 18.73 1.86 0.07
C SER A 49 20.24 1.89 -0.20
N PRO A 50 20.65 2.15 -1.45
CA PRO A 50 22.05 2.32 -1.81
C PRO A 50 22.80 3.39 -1.01
N SER A 51 22.14 4.45 -0.57
CA SER A 51 22.74 5.46 0.31
C SER A 51 22.81 5.05 1.79
N GLY A 52 22.21 3.92 2.16
CA GLY A 52 22.11 3.43 3.54
C GLY A 52 20.84 3.86 4.28
N ALA A 53 19.91 4.58 3.63
CA ALA A 53 18.65 4.97 4.24
C ALA A 53 17.70 3.76 4.37
N GLN A 54 16.87 3.76 5.42
CA GLN A 54 15.81 2.78 5.60
C GLN A 54 14.53 3.27 4.92
N ILE A 55 14.03 2.51 3.95
CA ILE A 55 12.82 2.82 3.20
C ILE A 55 11.73 1.82 3.56
N ARG A 56 10.60 2.32 4.07
CA ARG A 56 9.44 1.50 4.39
C ARG A 56 8.51 1.39 3.19
N LEU A 57 8.16 0.17 2.82
CA LEU A 57 7.27 -0.19 1.73
C LEU A 57 5.96 -0.78 2.28
N MET A 58 4.94 -0.90 1.44
CA MET A 58 3.61 -1.30 1.86
C MET A 58 3.41 -2.82 1.88
N ASN A 59 4.12 -3.56 1.03
CA ASN A 59 3.98 -5.00 0.87
C ASN A 59 5.19 -5.63 0.16
N GLN A 60 5.21 -6.94 0.10
CA GLN A 60 6.30 -7.70 -0.53
C GLN A 60 6.44 -7.40 -2.04
N ALA A 61 5.36 -7.16 -2.77
CA ALA A 61 5.44 -6.85 -4.19
C ALA A 61 6.22 -5.53 -4.44
N GLU A 62 6.08 -4.55 -3.56
CA GLU A 62 6.87 -3.32 -3.62
C GLU A 62 8.35 -3.55 -3.28
N VAL A 63 8.63 -4.46 -2.35
CA VAL A 63 10.02 -4.85 -2.04
C VAL A 63 10.67 -5.47 -3.28
N ASP A 64 10.00 -6.41 -3.92
CA ASP A 64 10.49 -7.10 -5.11
C ASP A 64 10.75 -6.11 -6.27
N VAL A 65 9.85 -5.16 -6.45
CA VAL A 65 9.99 -4.07 -7.44
C VAL A 65 11.17 -3.17 -7.09
N TYR A 66 11.28 -2.76 -5.82
CA TYR A 66 12.38 -1.91 -5.35
C TYR A 66 13.74 -2.57 -5.58
N GLU A 67 13.90 -3.80 -5.15
CA GLU A 67 15.15 -4.57 -5.29
C GLU A 67 15.52 -4.77 -6.76
N SER A 68 14.54 -5.13 -7.60
CA SER A 68 14.75 -5.32 -9.04
C SER A 68 15.22 -4.04 -9.73
N ILE A 69 14.61 -2.90 -9.44
CA ILE A 69 14.97 -1.62 -10.04
C ILE A 69 16.32 -1.14 -9.53
N SER A 70 16.53 -1.21 -8.21
CA SER A 70 17.77 -0.78 -7.54
C SER A 70 18.97 -1.59 -8.05
N SER A 71 18.86 -2.91 -8.10
CA SER A 71 19.90 -3.79 -8.61
C SER A 71 20.26 -3.47 -10.05
N ARG A 72 19.26 -3.32 -10.92
CA ARG A 72 19.49 -3.01 -12.32
C ARG A 72 20.24 -1.69 -12.53
N TYR A 73 19.90 -0.64 -11.76
CA TYR A 73 20.65 0.63 -11.86
C TYR A 73 22.04 0.53 -11.32
N GLN A 74 22.30 -0.24 -10.27
CA GLN A 74 23.63 -0.44 -9.70
C GLN A 74 24.52 -1.34 -10.56
N GLU A 75 23.97 -2.34 -11.23
CA GLU A 75 24.70 -3.21 -12.16
C GLU A 75 25.21 -2.44 -13.39
N ASP A 76 24.37 -1.55 -13.90
CA ASP A 76 24.69 -0.76 -15.11
C ASP A 76 25.58 0.47 -14.82
N ASN A 77 25.68 0.93 -13.57
CA ASN A 77 26.30 2.20 -13.23
C ASN A 77 27.10 2.14 -11.93
N LEU A 78 28.28 2.77 -11.95
CA LEU A 78 29.13 2.91 -10.77
C LEU A 78 28.90 4.32 -10.13
N PHE A 79 28.10 4.34 -9.08
CA PHE A 79 27.90 5.57 -8.30
C PHE A 79 28.98 5.68 -7.22
N LYS A 80 29.80 6.75 -7.30
CA LYS A 80 30.96 6.92 -6.42
C LYS A 80 30.73 7.96 -5.33
N ASN A 81 29.76 8.86 -5.51
CA ASN A 81 29.51 9.89 -4.54
C ASN A 81 28.13 9.75 -3.89
N ILE A 82 28.00 10.26 -2.67
CA ILE A 82 26.79 10.17 -1.88
C ILE A 82 25.60 10.93 -2.52
N SER A 83 25.88 11.99 -3.25
CA SER A 83 24.83 12.76 -3.93
C SER A 83 24.14 11.92 -5.00
N ASP A 84 24.90 11.18 -5.79
CA ASP A 84 24.36 10.30 -6.82
C ASP A 84 23.58 9.13 -6.19
N LEU A 85 24.03 8.60 -5.06
CA LEU A 85 23.31 7.56 -4.32
C LEU A 85 21.98 8.07 -3.76
N LEU A 86 21.93 9.31 -3.26
CA LEU A 86 20.69 9.93 -2.79
C LEU A 86 19.68 10.16 -3.93
N GLU A 87 20.17 10.61 -5.10
CA GLU A 87 19.32 10.76 -6.28
C GLU A 87 18.87 9.40 -6.84
N LEU A 88 19.71 8.35 -6.74
CA LEU A 88 19.34 6.99 -7.08
C LEU A 88 18.22 6.49 -6.15
N ASP A 89 18.34 6.67 -4.84
CA ASP A 89 17.28 6.32 -3.89
C ASP A 89 15.98 7.04 -4.22
N ARG A 90 16.07 8.31 -4.60
CA ARG A 90 14.92 9.10 -4.99
C ARG A 90 14.23 8.54 -6.22
N VAL A 91 14.96 8.22 -7.29
CA VAL A 91 14.36 7.69 -8.51
C VAL A 91 13.76 6.31 -8.32
N VAL A 92 14.44 5.42 -7.59
CA VAL A 92 13.91 4.09 -7.28
C VAL A 92 12.62 4.18 -6.47
N THR A 93 12.59 5.04 -5.45
CA THR A 93 11.39 5.27 -4.64
C THR A 93 10.23 5.82 -5.48
N MET A 94 10.50 6.77 -6.38
CA MET A 94 9.46 7.30 -7.29
C MET A 94 8.92 6.24 -8.24
N GLU A 95 9.75 5.32 -8.73
CA GLU A 95 9.29 4.21 -9.58
C GLU A 95 8.42 3.23 -8.81
N VAL A 96 8.74 2.92 -7.54
CA VAL A 96 7.88 2.10 -6.68
C VAL A 96 6.54 2.79 -6.40
N MET A 97 6.54 4.11 -6.16
CA MET A 97 5.31 4.87 -6.00
C MET A 97 4.44 4.84 -7.26
N SER A 98 5.06 4.97 -8.43
CA SER A 98 4.36 4.85 -9.72
C SER A 98 3.77 3.44 -9.93
N PHE A 99 4.48 2.40 -9.53
CA PHE A 99 3.98 1.02 -9.51
C PHE A 99 2.76 0.87 -8.59
N ARG A 100 2.82 1.40 -7.36
CA ARG A 100 1.71 1.42 -6.40
C ARG A 100 0.46 2.05 -7.00
N TRP A 101 0.59 3.28 -7.48
CA TRP A 101 -0.54 4.02 -8.06
C TRP A 101 -1.09 3.39 -9.33
N SER A 102 -0.24 2.80 -10.16
CA SER A 102 -0.69 2.05 -11.33
C SER A 102 -1.49 0.81 -10.94
N THR A 103 -1.09 0.12 -9.86
CA THR A 103 -1.83 -1.01 -9.30
C THR A 103 -3.20 -0.57 -8.77
N TRP A 104 -3.26 0.54 -8.03
CA TRP A 104 -4.52 1.09 -7.53
C TRP A 104 -5.44 1.56 -8.65
N LEU A 105 -4.87 2.21 -9.66
CA LEU A 105 -5.63 2.64 -10.84
C LEU A 105 -6.29 1.47 -11.58
N LEU A 106 -5.57 0.35 -11.74
CA LEU A 106 -6.10 -0.85 -12.38
C LEU A 106 -7.19 -1.55 -11.57
N ARG A 107 -7.13 -1.45 -10.25
CA ARG A 107 -8.10 -2.06 -9.34
C ARG A 107 -9.23 -1.11 -8.95
N GLU A 108 -9.08 0.20 -9.19
CA GLU A 108 -9.95 1.30 -8.72
C GLU A 108 -10.06 1.38 -7.20
N VAL A 109 -9.21 0.63 -6.48
CA VAL A 109 -9.12 0.63 -5.01
C VAL A 109 -7.65 0.62 -4.58
N ASP A 110 -7.38 1.15 -3.39
CA ASP A 110 -6.07 1.07 -2.75
C ASP A 110 -5.79 -0.33 -2.15
N TYR A 111 -4.71 -0.46 -1.40
CA TYR A 111 -4.37 -1.74 -0.74
C TYR A 111 -5.30 -2.11 0.41
N TYR A 112 -6.06 -1.16 0.93
CA TYR A 112 -7.05 -1.38 1.99
C TYR A 112 -8.46 -1.65 1.43
N GLY A 113 -8.63 -1.60 0.10
CA GLY A 113 -9.91 -1.80 -0.57
C GLY A 113 -10.77 -0.52 -0.65
N GLU A 114 -10.20 0.64 -0.31
CA GLU A 114 -10.89 1.92 -0.39
C GLU A 114 -10.89 2.45 -1.83
N PRO A 115 -12.02 3.02 -2.32
CA PRO A 115 -12.10 3.61 -3.65
C PRO A 115 -11.08 4.73 -3.84
N VAL A 116 -10.40 4.75 -4.98
CA VAL A 116 -9.43 5.79 -5.32
C VAL A 116 -9.95 6.76 -6.36
N ASN A 117 -9.48 8.01 -6.30
CA ASN A 117 -9.73 8.98 -7.36
C ASN A 117 -8.81 8.70 -8.55
N THR A 118 -9.35 8.06 -9.58
CA THR A 118 -8.59 7.65 -10.77
C THR A 118 -8.01 8.84 -11.54
N SER A 119 -8.70 9.97 -11.58
CA SER A 119 -8.21 11.20 -12.24
C SER A 119 -6.97 11.77 -11.54
N ASP A 120 -7.01 11.85 -10.21
CA ASP A 120 -5.88 12.35 -9.42
C ASP A 120 -4.69 11.41 -9.49
N LEU A 121 -4.93 10.09 -9.45
CA LEU A 121 -3.86 9.10 -9.62
C LEU A 121 -3.20 9.20 -11.00
N GLN A 122 -3.96 9.35 -12.07
CA GLN A 122 -3.41 9.54 -13.42
C GLN A 122 -2.56 10.80 -13.51
N LYS A 123 -2.98 11.90 -12.86
CA LYS A 123 -2.20 13.13 -12.81
C LYS A 123 -0.88 12.91 -12.07
N GLN A 124 -0.93 12.29 -10.89
CA GLN A 124 0.26 11.98 -10.09
C GLN A 124 1.24 11.08 -10.85
N ILE A 125 0.77 10.03 -11.51
CA ILE A 125 1.61 9.14 -12.31
C ILE A 125 2.32 9.92 -13.42
N ARG A 126 1.64 10.84 -14.11
CA ARG A 126 2.26 11.66 -15.16
C ARG A 126 3.31 12.61 -14.61
N GLU A 127 3.04 13.26 -13.46
CA GLU A 127 3.99 14.15 -12.81
C GLU A 127 5.26 13.40 -12.37
N TYR A 128 5.08 12.23 -11.72
CA TYR A 128 6.20 11.38 -11.33
C TYR A 128 6.98 10.85 -12.53
N SER A 129 6.32 10.48 -13.61
CA SER A 129 7.00 10.04 -14.83
C SER A 129 7.94 11.12 -15.41
N LYS A 130 7.56 12.39 -15.34
CA LYS A 130 8.42 13.52 -15.73
C LYS A 130 9.61 13.66 -14.79
N MET A 131 9.36 13.65 -13.47
CA MET A 131 10.42 13.76 -12.47
C MET A 131 11.41 12.59 -12.54
N ILE A 132 10.92 11.36 -12.75
CA ILE A 132 11.74 10.17 -12.95
C ILE A 132 12.65 10.36 -14.17
N LEU A 133 12.10 10.85 -15.27
CA LEU A 133 12.89 11.09 -16.49
C LEU A 133 13.99 12.13 -16.26
N GLU A 134 13.67 13.24 -15.56
CA GLU A 134 14.64 14.29 -15.21
C GLU A 134 15.79 13.73 -14.37
N VAL A 135 15.49 12.97 -13.31
CA VAL A 135 16.51 12.37 -12.44
C VAL A 135 17.34 11.33 -13.20
N LYS A 136 16.70 10.48 -14.01
CA LYS A 136 17.41 9.50 -14.85
C LYS A 136 18.39 10.16 -15.81
N THR A 137 17.98 11.24 -16.44
CA THR A 137 18.83 12.01 -17.34
C THR A 137 20.00 12.65 -16.59
N GLY A 138 19.74 13.24 -15.40
CA GLY A 138 20.77 13.83 -14.55
C GLY A 138 21.81 12.82 -14.07
N LEU A 139 21.39 11.59 -13.74
CA LEU A 139 22.26 10.49 -13.32
C LEU A 139 22.87 9.71 -14.51
N ALA A 140 22.55 10.05 -15.75
CA ALA A 140 22.92 9.30 -16.94
C ALA A 140 22.48 7.83 -16.92
N LEU A 141 21.31 7.55 -16.33
CA LEU A 141 20.75 6.19 -16.23
C LEU A 141 20.15 5.69 -17.53
N ASP A 142 19.87 6.57 -18.46
CA ASP A 142 19.43 6.20 -19.80
C ASP A 142 20.62 5.99 -20.74
N LYS A 143 20.43 5.13 -21.75
CA LYS A 143 21.49 4.78 -22.70
C LYS A 143 22.06 5.99 -23.44
N LYS A 144 21.21 6.93 -23.83
CA LYS A 144 21.61 8.12 -24.60
C LYS A 144 22.54 9.02 -23.80
N SER A 145 22.22 9.25 -22.53
CA SER A 145 23.06 10.06 -21.63
C SER A 145 24.39 9.37 -21.34
N ARG A 146 24.40 8.05 -21.18
CA ARG A 146 25.65 7.27 -21.00
C ARG A 146 26.56 7.33 -22.21
N ASP A 147 26.00 7.15 -23.40
CA ASP A 147 26.76 7.20 -24.67
C ASP A 147 27.35 8.60 -24.88
N ALA A 148 26.61 9.67 -24.55
CA ALA A 148 27.12 11.03 -24.64
C ALA A 148 28.28 11.31 -23.66
N ASN A 149 28.18 10.83 -22.43
CA ASN A 149 29.25 10.98 -21.43
C ASN A 149 30.51 10.17 -21.80
N ASN A 150 30.34 8.99 -22.36
CA ASN A 150 31.45 8.16 -22.81
C ASN A 150 32.16 8.75 -24.06
N ALA A 151 31.42 9.38 -24.96
CA ALA A 151 32.00 10.05 -26.14
C ALA A 151 32.85 11.28 -25.75
N GLY A 152 32.50 11.99 -24.68
CA GLY A 152 33.26 13.11 -24.17
C GLY A 152 34.60 12.70 -23.52
N THR A 153 34.70 11.49 -22.98
CA THR A 153 35.92 11.01 -22.30
C THR A 153 36.99 10.51 -23.26
N VAL A 154 36.65 10.21 -24.51
CA VAL A 154 37.60 9.69 -25.55
C VAL A 154 38.28 10.84 -26.31
N ALA A 155 37.80 12.08 -26.19
CA ALA A 155 38.33 13.22 -26.90
C ALA A 155 39.54 13.92 -26.22
N ASP A 156 39.89 13.51 -25.01
CA ASP A 156 40.98 14.11 -24.18
C ASP A 156 42.28 13.27 -24.14
N PHE A 157 42.53 12.42 -25.13
CA PHE A 157 43.81 11.71 -25.31
C PHE A 157 44.48 11.99 -26.65
#